data_cafd60036c461727afb218dab9fae88d
#
_entry.id   cafd60036c461727afb218dab9fae88d
#
_cell.length_a   1.000
_cell.length_b   1.000
_cell.length_c   1.000
_cell.angle_alpha   90.00
_cell.angle_beta   90.00
_cell.angle_gamma   90.00
#
_symmetry.space_group_name_H-M   'P 1'
#
loop_
_entity.id
_entity.type
_entity.pdbx_description
1 polymer ?
#
loop_
_entity_poly.entity_id
_entity_poly.type
_entity_poly.pdbx_seq_one_letter_code
_entity_poly.pdbx_strand_id
1 'polypeptide(L)'
;MKQTYFITNLQSLPHVTLSGSVSVPAPNKHFRRTPSDWILYFITNGSMLLQEEDTIYHLSAGQTLLLCPDKCHFGVQSNSPVSYYYIHFQWNPQKELLLSEEEVYHQFLSMHSELNASPLQHNPNEQILIPKNATLSGASYYEILNEIISATNNAVPGSPYHQSMINCNFAMLLLKICRAHINALFPPNNIGTFSALPLLSYLKSNYKTKITSVLLEKQFHHNFDYMNRKF
;
A
#
# COMPACT_ATOMS: atom_id res chain seq x y z
N MET A 1 9.68 -13.80 4.79
CA MET A 1 8.56 -14.40 4.00
C MET A 1 8.35 -13.54 2.76
N LYS A 2 7.96 -14.12 1.60
CA LYS A 2 7.64 -13.32 0.41
C LYS A 2 6.16 -12.98 0.37
N GLN A 3 5.84 -11.79 -0.13
CA GLN A 3 4.49 -11.27 -0.30
C GLN A 3 4.32 -10.70 -1.71
N THR A 4 3.11 -10.76 -2.25
CA THR A 4 2.78 -10.18 -3.54
C THR A 4 2.56 -8.68 -3.43
N TYR A 5 3.11 -7.94 -4.40
CA TYR A 5 2.95 -6.51 -4.60
C TYR A 5 2.58 -6.20 -6.05
N PHE A 6 1.89 -5.10 -6.25
CA PHE A 6 1.53 -4.59 -7.57
C PHE A 6 2.15 -3.22 -7.78
N ILE A 7 2.83 -3.04 -8.92
CA ILE A 7 3.37 -1.74 -9.32
C ILE A 7 2.36 -1.05 -10.23
N THR A 8 2.09 0.21 -9.94
CA THR A 8 1.28 1.10 -10.77
C THR A 8 1.78 2.53 -10.72
N ASN A 9 1.20 3.38 -11.56
CA ASN A 9 1.13 4.83 -11.36
C ASN A 9 -0.34 5.24 -11.35
N LEU A 10 -0.66 6.41 -10.81
CA LEU A 10 -2.03 6.93 -10.78
C LEU A 10 -2.32 7.90 -11.94
N GLN A 11 -1.65 7.77 -13.08
CA GLN A 11 -2.02 8.49 -14.31
C GLN A 11 -3.44 8.11 -14.76
N SER A 12 -3.85 6.87 -14.46
CA SER A 12 -5.23 6.40 -14.61
C SER A 12 -5.76 6.00 -13.23
N LEU A 13 -6.82 6.67 -12.78
CA LEU A 13 -7.46 6.37 -11.51
C LEU A 13 -8.17 5.01 -11.55
N PRO A 14 -8.16 4.24 -10.46
CA PRO A 14 -8.99 3.05 -10.35
C PRO A 14 -10.46 3.45 -10.41
N HIS A 15 -11.27 2.67 -11.16
CA HIS A 15 -12.71 2.90 -11.32
C HIS A 15 -13.48 2.03 -10.33
N VAL A 16 -14.06 2.64 -9.31
CA VAL A 16 -14.87 1.93 -8.31
C VAL A 16 -16.23 1.56 -8.91
N THR A 17 -16.59 0.29 -8.85
CA THR A 17 -17.84 -0.26 -9.39
C THR A 17 -18.87 -0.54 -8.30
N LEU A 18 -18.41 -0.95 -7.10
CA LEU A 18 -19.27 -1.26 -5.97
C LEU A 18 -18.51 -1.07 -4.67
N SER A 19 -19.16 -0.54 -3.65
CA SER A 19 -18.59 -0.48 -2.31
C SER A 19 -19.65 -0.68 -1.25
N GLY A 20 -19.24 -1.15 -0.06
CA GLY A 20 -20.17 -1.34 1.05
C GLY A 20 -19.47 -1.89 2.29
N SER A 21 -20.29 -2.16 3.30
CA SER A 21 -19.87 -2.81 4.53
C SER A 21 -20.81 -3.95 4.89
N VAL A 22 -20.28 -4.94 5.57
CA VAL A 22 -21.05 -6.09 6.04
C VAL A 22 -20.58 -6.52 7.43
N SER A 23 -21.54 -6.99 8.23
CA SER A 23 -21.28 -7.67 9.52
C SER A 23 -21.94 -9.04 9.47
N VAL A 24 -21.14 -10.07 9.68
CA VAL A 24 -21.58 -11.46 9.62
C VAL A 24 -21.38 -12.11 10.99
N PRO A 25 -22.45 -12.66 11.62
CA PRO A 25 -22.30 -13.38 12.88
C PRO A 25 -21.56 -14.71 12.68
N ALA A 26 -21.05 -15.27 13.76
CA ALA A 26 -20.53 -16.62 13.77
C ALA A 26 -21.67 -17.66 13.82
N PRO A 27 -21.49 -18.88 13.25
CA PRO A 27 -20.42 -19.25 12.34
C PRO A 27 -20.62 -18.63 10.95
N ASN A 28 -19.54 -18.24 10.29
CA ASN A 28 -19.63 -17.65 8.96
C ASN A 28 -18.73 -18.36 7.95
N LYS A 29 -19.10 -18.21 6.68
CA LYS A 29 -18.34 -18.68 5.54
C LYS A 29 -18.64 -17.78 4.36
N HIS A 30 -17.61 -17.13 3.81
CA HIS A 30 -17.77 -16.34 2.59
C HIS A 30 -18.10 -17.26 1.41
N PHE A 31 -19.06 -16.86 0.57
CA PHE A 31 -19.47 -17.66 -0.60
C PHE A 31 -18.36 -17.72 -1.65
N ARG A 32 -18.37 -18.81 -2.44
CA ARG A 32 -17.41 -19.01 -3.55
C ARG A 32 -17.82 -18.17 -4.75
N ARG A 33 -16.85 -17.43 -5.30
CA ARG A 33 -17.04 -16.66 -6.53
C ARG A 33 -15.71 -16.41 -7.26
N THR A 34 -15.81 -16.05 -8.55
CA THR A 34 -14.71 -15.61 -9.40
C THR A 34 -15.13 -14.27 -10.01
N PRO A 35 -14.83 -13.13 -9.34
CA PRO A 35 -15.21 -11.81 -9.82
C PRO A 35 -14.31 -11.36 -10.97
N SER A 36 -14.83 -10.53 -11.86
CA SER A 36 -14.04 -9.85 -12.90
C SER A 36 -13.36 -8.57 -12.42
N ASP A 37 -13.73 -8.12 -11.23
CA ASP A 37 -13.20 -6.90 -10.60
C ASP A 37 -12.14 -7.23 -9.56
N TRP A 38 -11.24 -6.29 -9.31
CA TRP A 38 -10.43 -6.26 -8.09
C TRP A 38 -11.33 -6.01 -6.89
N ILE A 39 -10.99 -6.58 -5.74
CA ILE A 39 -11.72 -6.34 -4.49
C ILE A 39 -10.74 -6.02 -3.39
N LEU A 40 -10.89 -4.86 -2.76
CA LEU A 40 -10.21 -4.52 -1.51
C LEU A 40 -11.13 -4.86 -0.34
N TYR A 41 -10.67 -5.73 0.56
CA TYR A 41 -11.26 -5.93 1.88
C TYR A 41 -10.49 -5.17 2.95
N PHE A 42 -11.22 -4.63 3.92
CA PHE A 42 -10.67 -4.06 5.15
C PHE A 42 -11.48 -4.57 6.35
N ILE A 43 -10.82 -5.34 7.20
CA ILE A 43 -11.46 -5.94 8.37
C ILE A 43 -11.48 -4.92 9.52
N THR A 44 -12.67 -4.63 10.04
CA THR A 44 -12.84 -3.66 11.13
C THR A 44 -13.04 -4.33 12.48
N ASN A 45 -13.61 -5.53 12.49
CA ASN A 45 -13.83 -6.27 13.73
C ASN A 45 -13.84 -7.78 13.47
N GLY A 46 -13.39 -8.55 14.46
CA GLY A 46 -13.36 -10.01 14.38
C GLY A 46 -12.30 -10.54 13.41
N SER A 47 -12.58 -11.71 12.83
CA SER A 47 -11.68 -12.38 11.92
C SER A 47 -12.39 -13.25 10.89
N MET A 48 -11.75 -13.46 9.74
CA MET A 48 -12.20 -14.37 8.70
C MET A 48 -11.06 -15.14 8.06
N LEU A 49 -11.35 -16.33 7.57
CA LEU A 49 -10.47 -17.12 6.74
C LEU A 49 -10.96 -17.03 5.30
N LEU A 50 -10.12 -16.49 4.43
CA LEU A 50 -10.41 -16.36 3.01
C LEU A 50 -9.35 -17.09 2.20
N GLN A 51 -9.77 -17.93 1.27
CA GLN A 51 -8.89 -18.58 0.32
C GLN A 51 -9.04 -17.92 -1.05
N GLU A 52 -7.92 -17.57 -1.70
CA GLU A 52 -7.86 -17.18 -3.11
C GLU A 52 -6.95 -18.19 -3.81
N GLU A 53 -7.50 -18.92 -4.78
CA GLU A 53 -6.84 -20.08 -5.39
C GLU A 53 -6.29 -21.03 -4.30
N ASP A 54 -4.99 -21.26 -4.28
CA ASP A 54 -4.31 -22.15 -3.32
C ASP A 54 -3.82 -21.45 -2.04
N THR A 55 -4.04 -20.13 -1.92
CA THR A 55 -3.52 -19.34 -0.80
C THR A 55 -4.62 -19.01 0.20
N ILE A 56 -4.41 -19.37 1.46
CA ILE A 56 -5.32 -19.04 2.57
C ILE A 56 -4.79 -17.82 3.31
N TYR A 57 -5.66 -16.83 3.46
CA TYR A 57 -5.41 -15.60 4.23
C TYR A 57 -6.19 -15.63 5.55
N HIS A 58 -5.47 -15.47 6.65
CA HIS A 58 -6.05 -15.26 7.98
C HIS A 58 -6.16 -13.77 8.20
N LEU A 59 -7.37 -13.24 8.12
CA LEU A 59 -7.63 -11.81 8.22
C LEU A 59 -8.25 -11.48 9.57
N SER A 60 -7.73 -10.48 10.24
CA SER A 60 -8.24 -9.94 11.51
C SER A 60 -8.40 -8.41 11.43
N ALA A 61 -9.02 -7.83 12.47
CA ALA A 61 -9.23 -6.39 12.54
C ALA A 61 -7.94 -5.60 12.28
N GLY A 62 -8.01 -4.57 11.44
CA GLY A 62 -6.88 -3.76 10.99
C GLY A 62 -6.17 -4.30 9.76
N GLN A 63 -6.57 -5.45 9.20
CA GLN A 63 -5.94 -6.00 8.00
C GLN A 63 -6.73 -5.70 6.74
N THR A 64 -5.99 -5.46 5.66
CA THR A 64 -6.51 -5.35 4.30
C THR A 64 -6.10 -6.55 3.46
N LEU A 65 -6.93 -6.91 2.48
CA LEU A 65 -6.59 -7.89 1.45
C LEU A 65 -7.10 -7.39 0.10
N LEU A 66 -6.24 -7.43 -0.90
CA LEU A 66 -6.55 -7.12 -2.28
C LEU A 66 -6.72 -8.43 -3.07
N LEU A 67 -7.94 -8.77 -3.48
CA LEU A 67 -8.24 -9.93 -4.32
C LEU A 67 -8.12 -9.55 -5.80
N CYS A 68 -7.54 -10.48 -6.57
CA CYS A 68 -7.34 -10.29 -8.00
C CYS A 68 -8.59 -10.67 -8.81
N PRO A 69 -8.84 -10.01 -9.96
CA PRO A 69 -9.86 -10.44 -10.88
C PRO A 69 -9.57 -11.85 -11.42
N ASP A 70 -10.61 -12.52 -11.84
CA ASP A 70 -10.60 -13.85 -12.46
C ASP A 70 -9.97 -14.97 -11.61
N LYS A 71 -9.64 -14.69 -10.34
CA LYS A 71 -9.23 -15.68 -9.35
C LYS A 71 -10.38 -16.11 -8.47
N CYS A 72 -10.55 -17.42 -8.34
CA CYS A 72 -11.58 -17.99 -7.47
C CYS A 72 -11.24 -17.70 -6.00
N HIS A 73 -12.20 -17.15 -5.26
CA HIS A 73 -12.07 -17.02 -3.82
C HIS A 73 -13.31 -17.47 -3.06
N PHE A 74 -13.11 -17.92 -1.83
CA PHE A 74 -14.17 -18.37 -0.94
C PHE A 74 -13.69 -18.34 0.53
N GLY A 75 -14.63 -18.22 1.45
CA GLY A 75 -14.34 -18.34 2.89
C GLY A 75 -14.13 -19.80 3.29
N VAL A 76 -13.17 -20.02 4.17
CA VAL A 76 -13.11 -21.20 5.02
C VAL A 76 -14.01 -20.93 6.24
N GLN A 77 -14.71 -21.94 6.75
CA GLN A 77 -15.62 -21.74 7.87
C GLN A 77 -14.88 -21.14 9.09
N SER A 78 -15.43 -20.06 9.62
CA SER A 78 -14.92 -19.37 10.81
C SER A 78 -15.97 -19.38 11.93
N ASN A 79 -15.53 -19.61 13.16
CA ASN A 79 -16.35 -19.53 14.36
C ASN A 79 -16.30 -18.13 15.02
N SER A 80 -15.64 -17.16 14.38
CA SER A 80 -15.58 -15.77 14.84
C SER A 80 -16.54 -14.90 14.03
N PRO A 81 -17.25 -13.94 14.63
CA PRO A 81 -17.98 -12.94 13.87
C PRO A 81 -16.96 -12.06 13.12
N VAL A 82 -17.40 -11.42 12.03
CA VAL A 82 -16.54 -10.51 11.27
C VAL A 82 -17.34 -9.32 10.77
N SER A 83 -16.72 -8.13 10.83
CA SER A 83 -17.20 -6.92 10.16
C SER A 83 -16.11 -6.38 9.26
N TYR A 84 -16.46 -6.04 8.03
CA TYR A 84 -15.51 -5.54 7.06
C TYR A 84 -16.16 -4.60 6.04
N TYR A 85 -15.34 -3.71 5.46
CA TYR A 85 -15.66 -2.97 4.24
C TYR A 85 -15.13 -3.72 3.03
N TYR A 86 -15.81 -3.57 1.90
CA TYR A 86 -15.38 -4.07 0.62
C TYR A 86 -15.56 -2.99 -0.46
N ILE A 87 -14.58 -2.93 -1.38
CA ILE A 87 -14.60 -2.02 -2.53
C ILE A 87 -14.21 -2.83 -3.76
N HIS A 88 -15.14 -2.95 -4.71
CA HIS A 88 -14.90 -3.51 -6.04
C HIS A 88 -14.45 -2.41 -6.98
N PHE A 89 -13.45 -2.67 -7.80
CA PHE A 89 -12.93 -1.67 -8.73
C PHE A 89 -12.24 -2.31 -9.93
N GLN A 90 -12.21 -1.57 -11.02
CA GLN A 90 -11.44 -1.88 -12.21
C GLN A 90 -10.12 -1.13 -12.15
N TRP A 91 -9.04 -1.85 -12.39
CA TRP A 91 -7.69 -1.33 -12.34
C TRP A 91 -6.76 -2.23 -13.13
N ASN A 92 -5.72 -1.65 -13.72
CA ASN A 92 -4.76 -2.39 -14.52
C ASN A 92 -3.34 -2.09 -14.00
N PRO A 93 -2.80 -2.89 -13.08
CA PRO A 93 -1.44 -2.74 -12.60
C PRO A 93 -0.43 -3.00 -13.73
N GLN A 94 0.69 -2.28 -13.70
CA GLN A 94 1.75 -2.44 -14.68
C GLN A 94 2.52 -3.76 -14.48
N LYS A 95 2.64 -4.21 -13.24
CA LYS A 95 3.42 -5.40 -12.89
C LYS A 95 2.99 -5.99 -11.54
N GLU A 96 3.03 -7.33 -11.45
CA GLU A 96 2.92 -8.09 -10.21
C GLU A 96 4.33 -8.59 -9.82
N LEU A 97 4.69 -8.47 -8.54
CA LEU A 97 5.97 -8.88 -7.98
C LEU A 97 5.76 -9.71 -6.71
N LEU A 98 6.58 -10.75 -6.54
CA LEU A 98 6.65 -11.51 -5.29
C LEU A 98 7.97 -11.14 -4.58
N LEU A 99 7.88 -10.32 -3.54
CA LEU A 99 9.03 -9.70 -2.88
C LEU A 99 9.17 -10.15 -1.43
N SER A 100 10.40 -10.35 -0.98
CA SER A 100 10.76 -10.36 0.44
C SER A 100 10.83 -8.93 0.98
N GLU A 101 10.88 -8.77 2.29
CA GLU A 101 10.99 -7.45 2.93
C GLU A 101 12.23 -6.66 2.45
N GLU A 102 13.37 -7.33 2.29
CA GLU A 102 14.59 -6.72 1.75
C GLU A 102 14.42 -6.29 0.29
N GLU A 103 13.77 -7.13 -0.54
CA GLU A 103 13.49 -6.80 -1.94
C GLU A 103 12.51 -5.63 -2.06
N VAL A 104 11.51 -5.52 -1.15
CA VAL A 104 10.60 -4.35 -1.05
C VAL A 104 11.38 -3.07 -0.81
N TYR A 105 12.33 -3.11 0.11
CA TYR A 105 13.19 -1.97 0.41
C TYR A 105 13.98 -1.51 -0.83
N HIS A 106 14.63 -2.43 -1.53
CA HIS A 106 15.37 -2.11 -2.74
C HIS A 106 14.47 -1.60 -3.87
N GLN A 107 13.28 -2.19 -4.02
CA GLN A 107 12.29 -1.76 -5.00
C GLN A 107 11.81 -0.33 -4.69
N PHE A 108 11.45 -0.07 -3.42
CA PHE A 108 11.04 1.26 -2.96
C PHE A 108 12.12 2.31 -3.22
N LEU A 109 13.39 1.99 -2.91
CA LEU A 109 14.51 2.88 -3.20
C LEU A 109 14.68 3.19 -4.68
N SER A 110 14.61 2.15 -5.53
CA SER A 110 14.79 2.33 -6.98
C SER A 110 13.70 3.22 -7.58
N MET A 111 12.46 3.09 -7.08
CA MET A 111 11.31 3.88 -7.53
C MET A 111 11.39 5.35 -7.08
N HIS A 112 12.11 5.63 -5.97
CA HIS A 112 12.21 6.96 -5.36
C HIS A 112 13.60 7.58 -5.49
N SER A 113 14.55 6.93 -6.19
CA SER A 113 15.92 7.43 -6.36
C SER A 113 15.99 8.79 -7.08
N GLU A 114 15.02 9.10 -7.92
CA GLU A 114 14.93 10.37 -8.64
C GLU A 114 14.33 11.52 -7.81
N LEU A 115 13.62 11.22 -6.70
CA LEU A 115 13.02 12.23 -5.81
C LEU A 115 14.06 13.10 -5.08
N ASN A 116 15.33 12.70 -5.09
CA ASN A 116 16.41 13.42 -4.43
C ASN A 116 17.04 14.54 -5.27
N ALA A 117 16.60 14.72 -6.53
CA ALA A 117 17.20 15.73 -7.41
C ALA A 117 16.77 17.15 -7.03
N SER A 118 15.56 17.37 -6.56
CA SER A 118 15.07 18.65 -6.00
C SER A 118 13.75 18.44 -5.22
N PRO A 119 13.59 19.01 -4.03
CA PRO A 119 12.32 18.97 -3.27
C PRO A 119 11.14 19.65 -4.00
N LEU A 120 11.43 20.43 -5.05
CA LEU A 120 10.45 21.19 -5.82
C LEU A 120 10.10 20.53 -7.16
N GLN A 121 10.77 19.43 -7.52
CA GLN A 121 10.44 18.68 -8.73
C GLN A 121 9.42 17.60 -8.43
N HIS A 122 8.26 17.69 -9.06
CA HIS A 122 7.27 16.64 -9.06
C HIS A 122 7.66 15.55 -10.06
N ASN A 123 7.66 14.29 -9.63
CA ASN A 123 7.85 13.15 -10.52
C ASN A 123 6.51 12.79 -11.18
N PRO A 124 6.28 13.11 -12.47
CA PRO A 124 5.01 12.79 -13.13
C PRO A 124 4.82 11.28 -13.34
N ASN A 125 5.86 10.48 -13.18
CA ASN A 125 5.87 9.04 -13.36
C ASN A 125 6.07 8.29 -12.03
N GLU A 126 5.70 8.91 -10.90
CA GLU A 126 5.80 8.26 -9.60
C GLU A 126 5.12 6.89 -9.64
N GLN A 127 5.89 5.86 -9.31
CA GLN A 127 5.39 4.51 -9.18
C GLN A 127 4.99 4.23 -7.75
N ILE A 128 3.94 3.43 -7.59
CA ILE A 128 3.37 3.05 -6.30
C ILE A 128 3.46 1.54 -6.17
N LEU A 129 3.90 1.08 -5.00
CA LEU A 129 3.99 -0.32 -4.65
C LEU A 129 2.83 -0.70 -3.73
N ILE A 130 1.79 -1.33 -4.29
CA ILE A 130 0.58 -1.72 -3.57
C ILE A 130 0.74 -3.14 -3.01
N PRO A 131 0.66 -3.34 -1.69
CA PRO A 131 0.75 -4.67 -1.09
C PRO A 131 -0.53 -5.46 -1.33
N LYS A 132 -0.39 -6.78 -1.57
CA LYS A 132 -1.52 -7.73 -1.64
C LYS A 132 -2.32 -7.73 -0.34
N ASN A 133 -1.61 -7.68 0.79
CA ASN A 133 -2.19 -7.55 2.13
C ASN A 133 -1.34 -6.60 2.99
N ALA A 134 -1.99 -5.88 3.88
CA ALA A 134 -1.33 -4.99 4.83
C ALA A 134 -1.98 -5.08 6.20
N THR A 135 -1.18 -4.86 7.25
CA THR A 135 -1.66 -4.71 8.62
C THR A 135 -1.52 -3.25 9.03
N LEU A 136 -2.61 -2.68 9.48
CA LEU A 136 -2.72 -1.28 9.89
C LEU A 136 -2.92 -1.21 11.39
N SER A 137 -2.23 -0.31 12.06
CA SER A 137 -2.30 -0.14 13.50
C SER A 137 -2.19 1.32 13.91
N GLY A 138 -2.59 1.64 15.14
CA GLY A 138 -2.48 2.98 15.70
C GLY A 138 -3.17 4.05 14.85
N ALA A 139 -2.52 5.18 14.65
CA ALA A 139 -3.08 6.32 13.91
C ALA A 139 -3.43 5.97 12.45
N SER A 140 -2.62 5.15 11.79
CA SER A 140 -2.86 4.73 10.41
C SER A 140 -4.16 3.94 10.25
N TYR A 141 -4.54 3.12 11.24
CA TYR A 141 -5.81 2.40 11.23
C TYR A 141 -6.99 3.37 11.15
N TYR A 142 -7.04 4.37 12.04
CA TYR A 142 -8.16 5.33 12.09
C TYR A 142 -8.19 6.25 10.88
N GLU A 143 -7.03 6.67 10.38
CA GLU A 143 -6.93 7.48 9.17
C GLU A 143 -7.53 6.73 7.96
N ILE A 144 -7.16 5.47 7.78
CA ILE A 144 -7.62 4.63 6.67
C ILE A 144 -9.10 4.25 6.84
N LEU A 145 -9.55 3.97 8.07
CA LEU A 145 -10.96 3.73 8.35
C LEU A 145 -11.83 4.92 7.95
N ASN A 146 -11.41 6.14 8.29
CA ASN A 146 -12.13 7.36 7.90
C ASN A 146 -12.19 7.54 6.37
N GLU A 147 -11.10 7.24 5.66
CA GLU A 147 -11.10 7.27 4.18
C GLU A 147 -12.05 6.23 3.56
N ILE A 148 -12.06 5.00 4.11
CA ILE A 148 -12.97 3.95 3.64
C ILE A 148 -14.43 4.37 3.87
N ILE A 149 -14.75 4.88 5.05
CA ILE A 149 -16.08 5.40 5.35
C ILE A 149 -16.45 6.52 4.35
N SER A 150 -15.53 7.45 4.09
CA SER A 150 -15.75 8.51 3.12
C SER A 150 -15.94 7.97 1.70
N ALA A 151 -15.14 7.00 1.27
CA ALA A 151 -15.25 6.39 -0.06
C ALA A 151 -16.55 5.57 -0.23
N THR A 152 -17.09 5.01 0.86
CA THR A 152 -18.32 4.20 0.80
C THR A 152 -19.59 4.99 1.04
N ASN A 153 -19.57 6.03 1.90
CA ASN A 153 -20.76 6.77 2.32
C ASN A 153 -20.98 8.08 1.55
N ASN A 154 -19.94 8.65 0.93
CA ASN A 154 -20.08 9.84 0.08
C ASN A 154 -20.71 9.55 -1.28
N ALA A 155 -21.16 8.31 -1.48
CA ALA A 155 -21.94 7.84 -2.60
C ALA A 155 -23.40 8.34 -2.52
N VAL A 156 -23.64 9.66 -2.48
CA VAL A 156 -25.01 10.19 -2.68
C VAL A 156 -25.32 10.10 -4.17
N PRO A 157 -26.15 9.13 -4.60
CA PRO A 157 -26.50 8.99 -6.01
C PRO A 157 -27.10 10.30 -6.54
N GLY A 158 -26.63 10.74 -7.70
CA GLY A 158 -27.12 11.96 -8.34
C GLY A 158 -26.44 13.25 -7.96
N SER A 159 -25.44 13.25 -7.04
CA SER A 159 -24.63 14.43 -6.82
C SER A 159 -23.67 14.71 -7.98
N PRO A 160 -23.37 15.99 -8.32
CA PRO A 160 -22.41 16.32 -9.36
C PRO A 160 -21.03 15.67 -9.08
N TYR A 161 -20.38 15.13 -10.13
CA TYR A 161 -19.04 14.54 -10.04
C TYR A 161 -18.90 13.32 -9.11
N HIS A 162 -20.02 12.73 -8.69
CA HIS A 162 -20.09 11.62 -7.75
C HIS A 162 -19.07 10.51 -8.05
N GLN A 163 -19.05 9.95 -9.28
CA GLN A 163 -18.12 8.88 -9.65
C GLN A 163 -16.66 9.32 -9.58
N SER A 164 -16.36 10.54 -10.02
CA SER A 164 -14.99 11.08 -9.95
C SER A 164 -14.53 11.25 -8.52
N MET A 165 -15.39 11.72 -7.63
CA MET A 165 -15.09 11.86 -6.20
C MET A 165 -14.78 10.51 -5.55
N ILE A 166 -15.59 9.48 -5.83
CA ILE A 166 -15.35 8.13 -5.33
C ILE A 166 -14.01 7.59 -5.83
N ASN A 167 -13.70 7.73 -7.11
CA ASN A 167 -12.46 7.25 -7.69
C ASN A 167 -11.23 7.96 -7.09
N CYS A 168 -11.30 9.28 -6.90
CA CYS A 168 -10.24 10.06 -6.25
C CYS A 168 -10.05 9.64 -4.78
N ASN A 169 -11.13 9.51 -4.01
CA ASN A 169 -11.07 9.07 -2.62
C ASN A 169 -10.48 7.66 -2.51
N PHE A 170 -10.85 6.76 -3.42
CA PHE A 170 -10.31 5.42 -3.44
C PHE A 170 -8.81 5.40 -3.82
N ALA A 171 -8.39 6.21 -4.78
CA ALA A 171 -6.97 6.36 -5.10
C ALA A 171 -6.16 6.88 -3.88
N MET A 172 -6.70 7.87 -3.15
CA MET A 172 -6.11 8.37 -1.92
C MET A 172 -6.03 7.28 -0.84
N LEU A 173 -7.08 6.46 -0.70
CA LEU A 173 -7.11 5.32 0.21
C LEU A 173 -5.98 4.33 -0.10
N LEU A 174 -5.80 3.95 -1.37
CA LEU A 174 -4.70 3.05 -1.79
C LEU A 174 -3.33 3.63 -1.44
N LEU A 175 -3.09 4.92 -1.71
CA LEU A 175 -1.86 5.61 -1.34
C LEU A 175 -1.59 5.58 0.16
N LYS A 176 -2.62 5.82 0.99
CA LYS A 176 -2.50 5.78 2.44
C LYS A 176 -2.19 4.37 2.96
N ILE A 177 -2.81 3.33 2.39
CA ILE A 177 -2.49 1.93 2.70
C ILE A 177 -1.03 1.62 2.37
N CYS A 178 -0.57 2.00 1.16
CA CYS A 178 0.82 1.80 0.74
C CYS A 178 1.80 2.49 1.68
N ARG A 179 1.56 3.76 1.98
CA ARG A 179 2.41 4.54 2.90
C ARG A 179 2.45 3.95 4.30
N ALA A 180 1.29 3.55 4.84
CA ALA A 180 1.20 2.92 6.15
C ALA A 180 1.96 1.59 6.19
N HIS A 181 1.84 0.77 5.14
CA HIS A 181 2.55 -0.50 5.00
C HIS A 181 4.08 -0.29 4.93
N ILE A 182 4.56 0.61 4.09
CA ILE A 182 5.99 0.93 3.98
C ILE A 182 6.54 1.50 5.30
N ASN A 183 5.80 2.39 5.96
CA ASN A 183 6.20 2.94 7.26
C ASN A 183 6.23 1.87 8.37
N ALA A 184 5.38 0.84 8.30
CA ALA A 184 5.41 -0.28 9.24
C ALA A 184 6.62 -1.19 9.02
N LEU A 185 7.00 -1.44 7.77
CA LEU A 185 8.21 -2.20 7.42
C LEU A 185 9.48 -1.39 7.75
N PHE A 186 9.47 -0.08 7.47
CA PHE A 186 10.64 0.82 7.59
C PHE A 186 10.24 2.07 8.41
N PRO A 187 10.15 1.96 9.76
CA PRO A 187 9.72 3.05 10.61
C PRO A 187 10.59 4.31 10.43
N PRO A 188 9.99 5.51 10.29
CA PRO A 188 10.74 6.76 10.09
C PRO A 188 11.74 7.09 11.20
N ASN A 189 11.56 6.54 12.42
CA ASN A 189 12.48 6.73 13.55
C ASN A 189 13.78 5.93 13.40
N ASN A 190 13.82 4.92 12.53
CA ASN A 190 15.06 4.27 12.09
C ASN A 190 15.68 4.99 10.89
N ILE A 191 14.86 5.80 10.20
CA ILE A 191 15.26 6.75 9.19
C ILE A 191 15.31 8.10 9.94
N GLY A 192 16.36 8.40 10.67
CA GLY A 192 16.53 9.72 11.29
C GLY A 192 16.28 10.85 10.26
N THR A 193 16.25 12.10 10.71
CA THR A 193 16.09 13.29 9.84
C THR A 193 17.06 13.35 8.64
N PHE A 194 18.07 12.49 8.63
CA PHE A 194 18.85 12.07 7.48
C PHE A 194 18.55 10.59 7.22
N SER A 195 17.85 10.28 6.14
CA SER A 195 17.73 8.91 5.65
C SER A 195 19.10 8.47 5.12
N ALA A 196 19.67 7.40 5.65
CA ALA A 196 20.90 6.81 5.10
C ALA A 196 20.69 6.20 3.70
N LEU A 197 19.45 6.07 3.25
CA LEU A 197 19.05 5.45 1.99
C LEU A 197 19.57 6.18 0.75
N PRO A 198 19.39 7.50 0.61
CA PRO A 198 19.97 8.26 -0.49
C PRO A 198 21.49 8.16 -0.51
N LEU A 199 22.14 8.15 0.67
CA LEU A 199 23.58 7.99 0.78
C LEU A 199 24.03 6.60 0.30
N LEU A 200 23.34 5.53 0.72
CA LEU A 200 23.60 4.17 0.26
C LEU A 200 23.44 4.03 -1.25
N SER A 201 22.35 4.57 -1.82
CA SER A 201 22.10 4.56 -3.26
C SER A 201 23.20 5.31 -4.00
N TYR A 202 23.57 6.51 -3.53
CA TYR A 202 24.66 7.30 -4.10
C TYR A 202 25.99 6.56 -4.06
N LEU A 203 26.35 5.96 -2.92
CA LEU A 203 27.58 5.17 -2.76
C LEU A 203 27.60 3.97 -3.71
N LYS A 204 26.50 3.23 -3.82
CA LYS A 204 26.35 2.10 -4.74
C LYS A 204 26.48 2.50 -6.21
N SER A 205 25.90 3.65 -6.59
CA SER A 205 25.95 4.13 -7.97
C SER A 205 27.31 4.73 -8.36
N ASN A 206 28.08 5.23 -7.37
CA ASN A 206 29.31 5.96 -7.59
C ASN A 206 30.56 5.24 -7.02
N TYR A 207 30.47 3.97 -6.60
CA TYR A 207 31.58 3.25 -5.95
C TYR A 207 32.86 3.15 -6.79
N LYS A 208 32.77 3.33 -8.11
CA LYS A 208 33.93 3.34 -9.04
C LYS A 208 34.64 4.70 -9.11
N THR A 209 34.09 5.73 -8.48
CA THR A 209 34.65 7.09 -8.45
C THR A 209 35.19 7.41 -7.06
N LYS A 210 36.09 8.40 -6.97
CA LYS A 210 36.59 8.87 -5.68
C LYS A 210 35.50 9.65 -4.94
N ILE A 211 34.95 9.07 -3.89
CA ILE A 211 33.96 9.72 -3.03
C ILE A 211 34.67 10.31 -1.82
N THR A 212 34.44 11.60 -1.56
CA THR A 212 35.02 12.33 -0.40
C THR A 212 33.93 12.84 0.52
N SER A 213 34.26 13.08 1.80
CA SER A 213 33.35 13.68 2.77
C SER A 213 32.77 15.00 2.28
N VAL A 214 33.63 15.87 1.72
CA VAL A 214 33.22 17.17 1.15
C VAL A 214 32.20 17.01 0.02
N LEU A 215 32.40 16.02 -0.85
CA LEU A 215 31.45 15.72 -1.92
C LEU A 215 30.09 15.28 -1.35
N LEU A 216 30.10 14.42 -0.32
CA LEU A 216 28.88 13.97 0.33
C LEU A 216 28.16 15.11 1.05
N GLU A 217 28.88 15.96 1.77
CA GLU A 217 28.32 17.14 2.44
C GLU A 217 27.65 18.09 1.44
N LYS A 218 28.28 18.32 0.30
CA LYS A 218 27.71 19.13 -0.78
C LYS A 218 26.48 18.50 -1.42
N GLN A 219 26.53 17.17 -1.62
CA GLN A 219 25.43 16.43 -2.27
C GLN A 219 24.19 16.30 -1.40
N PHE A 220 24.38 16.09 -0.11
CA PHE A 220 23.28 15.79 0.83
C PHE A 220 22.94 16.96 1.76
N HIS A 221 23.67 18.08 1.70
CA HIS A 221 23.48 19.27 2.55
C HIS A 221 23.51 18.96 4.05
N HIS A 222 24.30 17.95 4.45
CA HIS A 222 24.50 17.53 5.83
C HIS A 222 25.99 17.38 6.13
N ASN A 223 26.38 17.68 7.36
CA ASN A 223 27.73 17.44 7.84
C ASN A 223 28.08 15.94 7.81
N PHE A 224 29.30 15.59 7.37
CA PHE A 224 29.72 14.19 7.22
C PHE A 224 29.65 13.40 8.52
N ASP A 225 30.05 14.00 9.65
CA ASP A 225 29.99 13.33 10.95
C ASP A 225 28.56 13.02 11.39
N TYR A 226 27.60 13.90 11.05
CA TYR A 226 26.20 13.64 11.27
C TYR A 226 25.69 12.48 10.40
N MET A 227 26.02 12.49 9.10
CA MET A 227 25.67 11.42 8.18
C MET A 227 26.26 10.07 8.63
N ASN A 228 27.55 10.07 9.01
CA ASN A 228 28.27 8.87 9.46
C ASN A 228 27.71 8.25 10.75
N ARG A 229 27.16 9.08 11.66
CA ARG A 229 26.48 8.58 12.87
C ARG A 229 25.10 7.99 12.59
N LYS A 230 24.52 8.28 11.42
CA LYS A 230 23.19 7.81 11.02
C LYS A 230 23.24 6.64 10.01
N PHE A 231 24.42 6.39 9.44
CA PHE A 231 24.74 5.28 8.55
C PHE A 231 25.10 4.03 9.35
#